data_c90378ddeabd0b4aa8fadd5052ff068c
#
_entry.id   c90378ddeabd0b4aa8fadd5052ff068c
#
_cell.length_a   1.000
_cell.length_b   1.000
_cell.length_c   1.000
_cell.angle_alpha   90.00
_cell.angle_beta   90.00
_cell.angle_gamma   90.00
#
_symmetry.space_group_name_H-M   'P 1'
#
loop_
_entity.id
_entity.type
_entity.pdbx_description
1 polymer ?
#
loop_
_entity_poly.entity_id
_entity_poly.type
_entity_poly.pdbx_seq_one_letter_code
_entity_poly.pdbx_strand_id
1 'polypeptide(L)'
;MSFRRLVPYLTFLAVLAMAIRPSIDTDTWWHLRAGEWILDHQQILRQDVLSFTMQGAPWEYPGWLAEIGMAAVHRWAGLAGLSVFTAVFVLLGLAFLWPLLEGPLLLRSFVLLLAAATSAIYWSARPQIMSFALTGVALYLIDRAIPHRPALAWLLPGLLALWANLHGGFAIGLILIGATFLGEVFEAFVGDPARGIRLSEAWNTRRRRLAWIVGLGVVSALAVGLNPFGLSMLAYPWKTVSIGTLHTSIQEWQSPDFHSAAVQPFLVMLIGLLASVAGSRRPMTAVEVVRSAAFTVLALLAARNIASFALVIAPTLARHLASAVDRWRLLWPQSRPLAESLTRPINLILALALTAAAGGWASLQLGAPALDRHIDRQIPRQAFEQLAMRHPSGNLFHSYNWGGYVLWRLYPDYPSFVDGRTDVFSAQVLDEYQEAWSARVGWADVLAKYDIENVLVEPVAPLVQALRLSGWTESYHDELAVLLRRPTDAAVSP
;
A
#
# COMPACT_ATOMS: atom_id res chain seq x y z
N MET A 1 0.35 24.39 -27.01
CA MET A 1 0.82 23.02 -26.74
C MET A 1 0.19 22.04 -27.72
N SER A 2 0.93 21.07 -28.31
CA SER A 2 0.33 20.08 -29.23
C SER A 2 -0.54 19.06 -28.45
N PHE A 3 -1.54 18.47 -29.12
CA PHE A 3 -2.40 17.43 -28.53
C PHE A 3 -1.60 16.24 -27.98
N ARG A 4 -0.53 15.85 -28.69
CA ARG A 4 0.37 14.76 -28.28
C ARG A 4 1.07 15.02 -26.93
N ARG A 5 1.27 16.29 -26.55
CA ARG A 5 1.84 16.69 -25.26
C ARG A 5 0.76 16.98 -24.22
N LEU A 6 -0.38 17.51 -24.68
CA LEU A 6 -1.50 17.85 -23.78
C LEU A 6 -2.08 16.61 -23.08
N VAL A 7 -2.36 15.54 -23.83
CA VAL A 7 -3.05 14.36 -23.28
C VAL A 7 -2.24 13.70 -22.16
N PRO A 8 -0.95 13.36 -22.33
CA PRO A 8 -0.16 12.82 -21.21
C PRO A 8 -0.07 13.80 -20.04
N TYR A 9 0.11 15.09 -20.31
CA TYR A 9 0.17 16.13 -19.29
C TYR A 9 -1.11 16.14 -18.43
N LEU A 10 -2.29 16.18 -19.05
CA LEU A 10 -3.57 16.18 -18.36
C LEU A 10 -3.83 14.85 -17.62
N THR A 11 -3.35 13.75 -18.17
CA THR A 11 -3.45 12.44 -17.51
C THR A 11 -2.68 12.44 -16.19
N PHE A 12 -1.42 12.88 -16.19
CA PHE A 12 -0.63 12.95 -14.97
C PHE A 12 -1.09 14.07 -14.03
N LEU A 13 -1.64 15.15 -14.54
CA LEU A 13 -2.27 16.20 -13.71
C LEU A 13 -3.52 15.64 -12.99
N ALA A 14 -4.33 14.82 -13.67
CA ALA A 14 -5.47 14.16 -13.05
C ALA A 14 -5.03 13.14 -11.98
N VAL A 15 -3.98 12.36 -12.25
CA VAL A 15 -3.39 11.46 -11.24
C VAL A 15 -2.89 12.25 -10.03
N LEU A 16 -2.20 13.37 -10.26
CA LEU A 16 -1.74 14.25 -9.18
C LEU A 16 -2.93 14.76 -8.36
N ALA A 17 -3.99 15.25 -9.01
CA ALA A 17 -5.19 15.72 -8.32
C ALA A 17 -5.89 14.63 -7.50
N MET A 18 -5.85 13.37 -7.96
CA MET A 18 -6.34 12.22 -7.21
C MET A 18 -5.45 11.87 -6.01
N ALA A 19 -4.12 12.00 -6.17
CA ALA A 19 -3.14 11.61 -5.16
C ALA A 19 -2.94 12.69 -4.08
N ILE A 20 -3.13 13.97 -4.41
CA ILE A 20 -3.06 15.09 -3.46
C ILE A 20 -4.33 15.12 -2.61
N ARG A 21 -4.27 14.43 -1.50
CA ARG A 21 -5.32 14.37 -0.47
C ARG A 21 -4.67 14.08 0.89
N PRO A 22 -5.35 14.31 2.01
CA PRO A 22 -4.90 13.79 3.30
C PRO A 22 -4.69 12.29 3.19
N SER A 23 -3.46 11.82 3.37
CA SER A 23 -3.07 10.41 3.19
C SER A 23 -2.66 9.74 4.50
N ILE A 24 -2.97 10.38 5.63
CA ILE A 24 -2.68 9.89 6.97
C ILE A 24 -3.72 8.82 7.33
N ASP A 25 -3.26 7.66 7.75
CA ASP A 25 -4.10 6.60 8.31
C ASP A 25 -3.63 6.22 9.74
N THR A 26 -4.30 5.25 10.33
CA THR A 26 -4.03 4.83 11.71
C THR A 26 -2.61 4.31 11.92
N ASP A 27 -2.01 3.68 10.89
CA ASP A 27 -0.66 3.13 10.97
C ASP A 27 0.43 4.16 10.73
N THR A 28 0.13 5.26 10.05
CA THR A 28 1.10 6.33 9.79
C THR A 28 1.83 6.76 11.07
N TRP A 29 1.13 6.78 12.18
CA TRP A 29 1.62 7.29 13.45
C TRP A 29 2.73 6.43 14.08
N TRP A 30 2.56 5.10 14.07
CA TRP A 30 3.60 4.23 14.60
C TRP A 30 4.83 4.19 13.69
N HIS A 31 4.64 4.29 12.36
CA HIS A 31 5.76 4.43 11.43
C HIS A 31 6.57 5.70 11.68
N LEU A 32 5.87 6.82 11.93
CA LEU A 32 6.54 8.08 12.30
C LEU A 32 7.29 7.92 13.61
N ARG A 33 6.67 7.28 14.62
CA ARG A 33 7.30 7.10 15.94
C ARG A 33 8.55 6.22 15.84
N ALA A 34 8.47 5.11 15.11
CA ALA A 34 9.60 4.23 14.88
C ALA A 34 10.75 4.97 14.15
N GLY A 35 10.41 5.73 13.10
CA GLY A 35 11.38 6.54 12.37
C GLY A 35 12.04 7.62 13.22
N GLU A 36 11.29 8.32 14.07
CA GLU A 36 11.84 9.29 15.02
C GLU A 36 12.75 8.63 16.03
N TRP A 37 12.33 7.48 16.58
CA TRP A 37 13.16 6.74 17.51
C TRP A 37 14.52 6.34 16.89
N ILE A 38 14.51 5.84 15.63
CA ILE A 38 15.74 5.49 14.91
C ILE A 38 16.64 6.72 14.70
N LEU A 39 16.05 7.87 14.33
CA LEU A 39 16.78 9.11 14.11
C LEU A 39 17.42 9.62 15.40
N ASP A 40 16.69 9.56 16.51
CA ASP A 40 17.13 10.10 17.79
C ASP A 40 18.19 9.21 18.46
N HIS A 41 18.07 7.87 18.32
CA HIS A 41 19.00 6.90 18.92
C HIS A 41 20.12 6.45 17.99
N GLN A 42 20.07 6.79 16.71
CA GLN A 42 21.04 6.35 15.68
C GLN A 42 21.19 4.82 15.63
N GLN A 43 20.13 4.08 15.90
CA GLN A 43 20.09 2.62 15.95
C GLN A 43 18.82 2.11 15.28
N ILE A 44 18.94 0.97 14.60
CA ILE A 44 17.77 0.28 14.02
C ILE A 44 17.07 -0.51 15.13
N LEU A 45 15.75 -0.43 15.19
CA LEU A 45 14.93 -1.21 16.11
C LEU A 45 15.07 -2.71 15.79
N ARG A 46 15.63 -3.47 16.71
CA ARG A 46 15.77 -4.93 16.64
C ARG A 46 14.93 -5.64 17.69
N GLN A 47 14.42 -4.89 18.64
CA GLN A 47 13.56 -5.33 19.72
C GLN A 47 12.44 -4.30 19.90
N ASP A 48 11.29 -4.75 20.36
CA ASP A 48 10.21 -3.85 20.71
C ASP A 48 10.53 -3.06 21.97
N VAL A 49 10.49 -1.74 21.85
CA VAL A 49 10.64 -0.77 22.95
C VAL A 49 9.40 0.12 23.06
N LEU A 50 8.42 -0.06 22.19
CA LEU A 50 7.29 0.84 22.02
C LEU A 50 6.01 0.32 22.68
N SER A 51 5.87 -1.02 22.89
CA SER A 51 4.75 -1.60 23.62
C SER A 51 5.20 -2.14 24.98
N PHE A 52 4.30 -2.16 25.96
CA PHE A 52 4.60 -2.77 27.24
C PHE A 52 4.25 -4.26 27.29
N THR A 53 3.36 -4.72 26.41
CA THR A 53 2.93 -6.12 26.31
C THR A 53 3.99 -7.03 25.67
N MET A 54 4.85 -6.47 24.80
CA MET A 54 5.89 -7.18 24.08
C MET A 54 7.28 -6.58 24.29
N GLN A 55 7.48 -5.82 25.36
CA GLN A 55 8.75 -5.13 25.63
C GLN A 55 9.94 -6.11 25.57
N GLY A 56 10.96 -5.74 24.78
CA GLY A 56 12.15 -6.56 24.59
C GLY A 56 11.98 -7.73 23.59
N ALA A 57 10.80 -7.98 23.07
CA ALA A 57 10.59 -9.02 22.05
C ALA A 57 11.40 -8.72 20.78
N PRO A 58 12.00 -9.73 20.13
CA PRO A 58 12.70 -9.52 18.86
C PRO A 58 11.78 -8.96 17.80
N TRP A 59 12.21 -7.92 17.09
CA TRP A 59 11.48 -7.32 15.98
C TRP A 59 12.34 -7.22 14.72
N GLU A 60 11.97 -7.98 13.69
CA GLU A 60 12.62 -8.00 12.38
C GLU A 60 11.74 -7.28 11.37
N TYR A 61 11.89 -5.97 11.24
CA TYR A 61 11.04 -5.17 10.35
C TYR A 61 11.83 -4.56 9.18
N PRO A 62 11.43 -4.82 7.91
CA PRO A 62 12.15 -4.35 6.73
C PRO A 62 11.99 -2.86 6.45
N GLY A 63 11.01 -2.18 7.06
CA GLY A 63 10.62 -0.80 6.73
C GLY A 63 11.46 0.31 7.38
N TRP A 64 12.52 -0.01 8.09
CA TRP A 64 13.32 0.95 8.85
C TRP A 64 13.77 2.18 8.06
N LEU A 65 14.19 1.99 6.79
CA LEU A 65 14.65 3.10 5.94
C LEU A 65 13.50 3.99 5.47
N ALA A 66 12.32 3.39 5.21
CA ALA A 66 11.12 4.13 4.88
C ALA A 66 10.63 4.97 6.06
N GLU A 67 10.69 4.43 7.28
CA GLU A 67 10.31 5.12 8.52
C GLU A 67 11.19 6.34 8.76
N ILE A 68 12.52 6.20 8.58
CA ILE A 68 13.46 7.34 8.62
C ILE A 68 13.04 8.40 7.59
N GLY A 69 12.77 7.98 6.34
CA GLY A 69 12.36 8.90 5.27
C GLY A 69 11.06 9.63 5.61
N MET A 70 10.06 8.91 6.13
CA MET A 70 8.77 9.49 6.55
C MET A 70 8.95 10.46 7.72
N ALA A 71 9.71 10.09 8.76
CA ALA A 71 10.01 10.96 9.89
C ALA A 71 10.77 12.23 9.46
N ALA A 72 11.74 12.12 8.58
CA ALA A 72 12.47 13.26 8.03
C ALA A 72 11.54 14.21 7.24
N VAL A 73 10.67 13.67 6.38
CA VAL A 73 9.66 14.46 5.64
C VAL A 73 8.69 15.13 6.61
N HIS A 74 8.24 14.41 7.65
CA HIS A 74 7.35 14.96 8.66
C HIS A 74 8.02 16.09 9.45
N ARG A 75 9.27 15.95 9.89
CA ARG A 75 10.04 16.99 10.59
C ARG A 75 10.20 18.26 9.76
N TRP A 76 10.36 18.11 8.43
CA TRP A 76 10.57 19.23 7.51
C TRP A 76 9.28 19.90 7.03
N ALA A 77 8.24 19.14 6.71
CA ALA A 77 7.04 19.62 6.02
C ALA A 77 5.71 19.17 6.66
N GLY A 78 5.76 18.55 7.83
CA GLY A 78 4.59 18.12 8.59
C GLY A 78 3.75 17.07 7.84
N LEU A 79 2.47 16.98 8.20
CA LEU A 79 1.52 16.03 7.61
C LEU A 79 1.21 16.34 6.13
N ALA A 80 1.23 17.63 5.76
CA ALA A 80 1.11 18.01 4.35
C ALA A 80 2.26 17.45 3.52
N GLY A 81 3.48 17.46 4.06
CA GLY A 81 4.66 16.84 3.45
C GLY A 81 4.49 15.35 3.21
N LEU A 82 3.90 14.62 4.14
CA LEU A 82 3.61 13.18 3.97
C LEU A 82 2.58 12.92 2.87
N SER A 83 1.59 13.78 2.72
CA SER A 83 0.61 13.68 1.63
C SER A 83 1.26 13.93 0.27
N VAL A 84 2.17 14.91 0.18
CA VAL A 84 2.98 15.15 -1.04
C VAL A 84 3.90 13.97 -1.32
N PHE A 85 4.57 13.45 -0.30
CA PHE A 85 5.41 12.25 -0.38
C PHE A 85 4.64 11.07 -0.99
N THR A 86 3.44 10.79 -0.48
CA THR A 86 2.55 9.76 -1.04
C THR A 86 2.27 10.01 -2.52
N ALA A 87 1.88 11.24 -2.89
CA ALA A 87 1.59 11.61 -4.27
C ALA A 87 2.80 11.45 -5.21
N VAL A 88 4.01 11.76 -4.74
CA VAL A 88 5.25 11.55 -5.51
C VAL A 88 5.48 10.08 -5.83
N PHE A 89 5.31 9.19 -4.86
CA PHE A 89 5.47 7.75 -5.12
C PHE A 89 4.36 7.18 -6.01
N VAL A 90 3.13 7.67 -5.89
CA VAL A 90 2.04 7.32 -6.83
C VAL A 90 2.40 7.72 -8.26
N LEU A 91 2.81 8.97 -8.46
CA LEU A 91 3.22 9.47 -9.77
C LEU A 91 4.42 8.69 -10.33
N LEU A 92 5.40 8.36 -9.48
CA LEU A 92 6.57 7.58 -9.88
C LEU A 92 6.17 6.21 -10.43
N GLY A 93 5.36 5.45 -9.70
CA GLY A 93 4.88 4.13 -10.13
C GLY A 93 4.15 4.18 -11.48
N LEU A 94 3.24 5.13 -11.63
CA LEU A 94 2.46 5.31 -12.86
C LEU A 94 3.27 5.91 -14.01
N ALA A 95 4.31 6.73 -13.73
CA ALA A 95 5.22 7.22 -14.76
C ALA A 95 6.02 6.10 -15.41
N PHE A 96 6.49 5.12 -14.64
CA PHE A 96 7.14 3.93 -15.17
C PHE A 96 6.18 2.96 -15.88
N LEU A 97 4.90 3.00 -15.55
CA LEU A 97 3.86 2.24 -16.24
C LEU A 97 3.54 2.82 -17.63
N TRP A 98 3.55 4.15 -17.78
CA TRP A 98 3.15 4.85 -19.01
C TRP A 98 3.83 4.33 -20.30
N PRO A 99 5.16 4.11 -20.37
CA PRO A 99 5.83 3.62 -21.56
C PRO A 99 5.52 2.14 -21.90
N LEU A 100 4.89 1.41 -20.99
CA LEU A 100 4.49 0.02 -21.19
C LEU A 100 3.08 -0.10 -21.80
N LEU A 101 2.29 0.98 -21.77
CA LEU A 101 0.93 0.98 -22.31
C LEU A 101 0.95 1.10 -23.82
N GLU A 102 0.31 0.18 -24.52
CA GLU A 102 0.13 0.20 -25.96
C GLU A 102 -1.15 0.96 -26.38
N GLY A 103 -1.20 1.41 -27.63
CA GLY A 103 -2.38 1.99 -28.26
C GLY A 103 -2.37 3.53 -28.35
N PRO A 104 -3.48 4.11 -28.83
CA PRO A 104 -3.65 5.55 -28.96
C PRO A 104 -3.57 6.26 -27.61
N LEU A 105 -3.16 7.54 -27.60
CA LEU A 105 -2.93 8.33 -26.38
C LEU A 105 -4.13 8.33 -25.43
N LEU A 106 -5.36 8.50 -25.93
CA LEU A 106 -6.57 8.51 -25.11
C LEU A 106 -6.84 7.16 -24.45
N LEU A 107 -6.56 6.06 -25.14
CA LEU A 107 -6.69 4.71 -24.57
C LEU A 107 -5.64 4.48 -23.47
N ARG A 108 -4.39 4.88 -23.74
CA ARG A 108 -3.32 4.80 -22.73
C ARG A 108 -3.68 5.62 -21.50
N SER A 109 -4.23 6.85 -21.69
CA SER A 109 -4.71 7.69 -20.60
C SER A 109 -5.84 7.04 -19.81
N PHE A 110 -6.82 6.47 -20.50
CA PHE A 110 -7.92 5.75 -19.87
C PHE A 110 -7.42 4.59 -19.00
N VAL A 111 -6.54 3.73 -19.54
CA VAL A 111 -5.99 2.59 -18.80
C VAL A 111 -5.14 3.06 -17.61
N LEU A 112 -4.33 4.13 -17.76
CA LEU A 112 -3.55 4.69 -16.66
C LEU A 112 -4.44 5.24 -15.55
N LEU A 113 -5.50 5.99 -15.91
CA LEU A 113 -6.45 6.53 -14.93
C LEU A 113 -7.26 5.43 -14.24
N LEU A 114 -7.62 4.37 -14.98
CA LEU A 114 -8.27 3.19 -14.39
C LEU A 114 -7.32 2.47 -13.42
N ALA A 115 -6.05 2.29 -13.77
CA ALA A 115 -5.04 1.72 -12.87
C ALA A 115 -4.82 2.61 -11.64
N ALA A 116 -4.80 3.94 -11.82
CA ALA A 116 -4.74 4.91 -10.73
C ALA A 116 -5.96 4.77 -9.80
N ALA A 117 -7.18 4.76 -10.33
CA ALA A 117 -8.41 4.62 -9.55
C ALA A 117 -8.46 3.26 -8.82
N THR A 118 -8.05 2.17 -9.48
CA THR A 118 -8.00 0.82 -8.91
C THR A 118 -7.02 0.76 -7.73
N SER A 119 -5.86 1.40 -7.85
CA SER A 119 -4.83 1.39 -6.80
C SER A 119 -5.05 2.41 -5.69
N ALA A 120 -5.97 3.38 -5.88
CA ALA A 120 -6.16 4.53 -4.97
C ALA A 120 -6.58 4.15 -3.54
N ILE A 121 -7.15 2.97 -3.34
CA ILE A 121 -7.51 2.42 -2.03
C ILE A 121 -6.28 2.25 -1.11
N TYR A 122 -5.06 2.14 -1.70
CA TYR A 122 -3.80 1.90 -0.99
C TYR A 122 -2.89 3.13 -0.86
N TRP A 123 -3.34 4.30 -1.31
CA TRP A 123 -2.50 5.49 -1.28
C TRP A 123 -2.56 6.15 0.10
N SER A 124 -1.76 5.67 1.01
CA SER A 124 -1.58 6.23 2.35
C SER A 124 -0.10 6.47 2.65
N ALA A 125 0.18 7.33 3.64
CA ALA A 125 1.53 7.65 4.10
C ALA A 125 2.07 6.50 4.98
N ARG A 126 2.37 5.39 4.32
CA ARG A 126 2.94 4.16 4.90
C ARG A 126 4.04 3.65 3.98
N PRO A 127 5.00 2.83 4.47
CA PRO A 127 6.07 2.25 3.64
C PRO A 127 5.58 1.50 2.39
N GLN A 128 4.37 0.98 2.40
CA GLN A 128 3.74 0.29 1.26
C GLN A 128 3.64 1.15 -0.01
N ILE A 129 3.56 2.49 0.10
CA ILE A 129 3.48 3.36 -1.08
C ILE A 129 4.77 3.33 -1.89
N MET A 130 5.91 3.11 -1.23
CA MET A 130 7.18 2.91 -1.92
C MET A 130 7.17 1.60 -2.70
N SER A 131 6.56 0.52 -2.16
CA SER A 131 6.38 -0.74 -2.89
C SER A 131 5.53 -0.56 -4.14
N PHE A 132 4.49 0.27 -4.10
CA PHE A 132 3.72 0.62 -5.29
C PHE A 132 4.61 1.21 -6.39
N ALA A 133 5.42 2.22 -6.05
CA ALA A 133 6.34 2.84 -7.00
C ALA A 133 7.38 1.84 -7.54
N LEU A 134 8.00 1.07 -6.64
CA LEU A 134 9.04 0.10 -6.99
C LEU A 134 8.49 -1.07 -7.83
N THR A 135 7.21 -1.44 -7.68
CA THR A 135 6.51 -2.38 -8.57
C THR A 135 6.47 -1.84 -10.01
N GLY A 136 6.10 -0.56 -10.18
CA GLY A 136 6.12 0.09 -11.51
C GLY A 136 7.52 0.12 -12.12
N VAL A 137 8.53 0.45 -11.32
CA VAL A 137 9.96 0.45 -11.76
C VAL A 137 10.40 -0.96 -12.14
N ALA A 138 10.12 -1.98 -11.31
CA ALA A 138 10.48 -3.37 -11.57
C ALA A 138 9.84 -3.88 -12.86
N LEU A 139 8.54 -3.61 -13.05
CA LEU A 139 7.81 -3.98 -14.27
C LEU A 139 8.44 -3.34 -15.51
N TYR A 140 8.78 -2.06 -15.44
CA TYR A 140 9.48 -1.36 -16.52
C TYR A 140 10.84 -1.98 -16.83
N LEU A 141 11.65 -2.27 -15.81
CA LEU A 141 12.96 -2.90 -15.99
C LEU A 141 12.82 -4.28 -16.65
N ILE A 142 11.89 -5.11 -16.19
CA ILE A 142 11.67 -6.47 -16.72
C ILE A 142 11.19 -6.41 -18.16
N ASP A 143 10.22 -5.55 -18.47
CA ASP A 143 9.56 -5.54 -19.80
C ASP A 143 10.33 -4.76 -20.86
N ARG A 144 11.20 -3.82 -20.44
CA ARG A 144 12.03 -3.02 -21.34
C ARG A 144 13.51 -3.38 -21.29
N ALA A 145 14.05 -3.71 -20.11
CA ALA A 145 15.47 -3.98 -19.95
C ALA A 145 15.87 -5.30 -20.59
N ILE A 146 15.10 -6.38 -20.36
CA ILE A 146 15.41 -7.71 -20.89
C ILE A 146 15.41 -7.74 -22.42
N PRO A 147 14.35 -7.20 -23.11
CA PRO A 147 14.29 -7.30 -24.57
C PRO A 147 15.19 -6.30 -25.31
N HIS A 148 15.37 -5.08 -24.78
CA HIS A 148 15.94 -3.96 -25.53
C HIS A 148 17.29 -3.47 -25.04
N ARG A 149 17.55 -3.51 -23.72
CA ARG A 149 18.77 -3.03 -23.06
C ARG A 149 19.13 -3.95 -21.89
N PRO A 150 19.70 -5.14 -22.15
CA PRO A 150 19.96 -6.15 -21.08
C PRO A 150 20.76 -5.60 -19.90
N ALA A 151 21.66 -4.66 -20.12
CA ALA A 151 22.47 -4.03 -19.05
C ALA A 151 21.61 -3.32 -18.00
N LEU A 152 20.45 -2.75 -18.37
CA LEU A 152 19.53 -2.11 -17.42
C LEU A 152 18.86 -3.10 -16.47
N ALA A 153 18.77 -4.37 -16.85
CA ALA A 153 18.16 -5.38 -15.99
C ALA A 153 19.00 -5.66 -14.74
N TRP A 154 20.32 -5.41 -14.80
CA TRP A 154 21.19 -5.52 -13.64
C TRP A 154 20.92 -4.46 -12.55
N LEU A 155 20.09 -3.45 -12.84
CA LEU A 155 19.55 -2.56 -11.80
C LEU A 155 18.52 -3.27 -10.90
N LEU A 156 17.95 -4.40 -11.35
CA LEU A 156 16.91 -5.10 -10.60
C LEU A 156 17.39 -5.66 -9.26
N PRO A 157 18.58 -6.30 -9.14
CA PRO A 157 19.13 -6.67 -7.83
C PRO A 157 19.32 -5.50 -6.89
N GLY A 158 19.83 -4.35 -7.37
CA GLY A 158 19.96 -3.14 -6.57
C GLY A 158 18.60 -2.58 -6.12
N LEU A 159 17.60 -2.64 -7.01
CA LEU A 159 16.23 -2.28 -6.68
C LEU A 159 15.64 -3.17 -5.58
N LEU A 160 15.87 -4.51 -5.66
CA LEU A 160 15.37 -5.45 -4.65
C LEU A 160 16.11 -5.26 -3.31
N ALA A 161 17.41 -4.96 -3.32
CA ALA A 161 18.15 -4.61 -2.12
C ALA A 161 17.57 -3.35 -1.44
N LEU A 162 17.35 -2.28 -2.21
CA LEU A 162 16.71 -1.07 -1.69
C LEU A 162 15.31 -1.37 -1.17
N TRP A 163 14.51 -2.11 -1.94
CA TRP A 163 13.13 -2.43 -1.58
C TRP A 163 13.03 -3.22 -0.28
N ALA A 164 13.92 -4.20 -0.07
CA ALA A 164 14.00 -4.98 1.16
C ALA A 164 14.33 -4.15 2.42
N ASN A 165 14.86 -2.95 2.26
CA ASN A 165 15.12 -1.98 3.34
C ASN A 165 13.99 -0.93 3.49
N LEU A 166 13.04 -0.89 2.55
CA LEU A 166 11.92 0.05 2.56
C LEU A 166 10.60 -0.60 2.99
N HIS A 167 10.34 -1.85 2.57
CA HIS A 167 9.07 -2.53 2.86
C HIS A 167 9.11 -4.01 2.48
N GLY A 168 8.37 -4.85 3.21
CA GLY A 168 8.21 -6.29 2.93
C GLY A 168 7.63 -6.63 1.55
N GLY A 169 7.09 -5.64 0.83
CA GLY A 169 6.58 -5.78 -0.53
C GLY A 169 7.62 -6.13 -1.60
N PHE A 170 8.90 -6.25 -1.29
CA PHE A 170 9.93 -6.77 -2.22
C PHE A 170 9.58 -8.16 -2.77
N ALA A 171 8.77 -8.94 -2.05
CA ALA A 171 8.22 -10.20 -2.52
C ALA A 171 7.47 -10.08 -3.85
N ILE A 172 6.78 -8.95 -4.10
CA ILE A 172 6.08 -8.66 -5.37
C ILE A 172 7.08 -8.63 -6.52
N GLY A 173 8.27 -8.05 -6.31
CA GLY A 173 9.34 -8.05 -7.31
C GLY A 173 9.84 -9.46 -7.64
N LEU A 174 10.02 -10.31 -6.62
CA LEU A 174 10.40 -11.72 -6.81
C LEU A 174 9.29 -12.52 -7.49
N ILE A 175 8.03 -12.32 -7.12
CA ILE A 175 6.86 -12.94 -7.78
C ILE A 175 6.79 -12.52 -9.25
N LEU A 176 7.06 -11.25 -9.56
CA LEU A 176 7.03 -10.74 -10.94
C LEU A 176 8.13 -11.40 -11.80
N ILE A 177 9.34 -11.57 -11.26
CA ILE A 177 10.43 -12.32 -11.91
C ILE A 177 10.02 -13.77 -12.12
N GLY A 178 9.50 -14.43 -11.08
CA GLY A 178 9.04 -15.82 -11.12
C GLY A 178 7.92 -16.05 -12.12
N ALA A 179 6.92 -15.18 -12.15
CA ALA A 179 5.81 -15.25 -13.12
C ALA A 179 6.30 -15.04 -14.56
N THR A 180 7.29 -14.14 -14.74
CA THR A 180 7.94 -13.96 -16.05
C THR A 180 8.68 -15.22 -16.47
N PHE A 181 9.47 -15.81 -15.58
CA PHE A 181 10.19 -17.06 -15.83
C PHE A 181 9.23 -18.19 -16.19
N LEU A 182 8.17 -18.40 -15.41
CA LEU A 182 7.18 -19.46 -15.69
C LEU A 182 6.50 -19.25 -17.05
N GLY A 183 6.12 -18.01 -17.39
CA GLY A 183 5.55 -17.70 -18.70
C GLY A 183 6.51 -18.04 -19.84
N GLU A 184 7.80 -17.67 -19.74
CA GLU A 184 8.83 -18.02 -20.73
C GLU A 184 9.06 -19.55 -20.83
N VAL A 185 8.98 -20.26 -19.70
CA VAL A 185 9.05 -21.73 -19.68
C VAL A 185 7.86 -22.31 -20.47
N PHE A 186 6.63 -21.87 -20.20
CA PHE A 186 5.45 -22.33 -20.93
C PHE A 186 5.59 -22.09 -22.42
N GLU A 187 6.05 -20.91 -22.85
CA GLU A 187 6.26 -20.63 -24.27
C GLU A 187 7.37 -21.48 -24.88
N ALA A 188 8.40 -21.86 -24.12
CA ALA A 188 9.43 -22.75 -24.57
C ALA A 188 8.93 -24.19 -24.79
N PHE A 189 7.97 -24.63 -23.95
CA PHE A 189 7.38 -25.98 -24.06
C PHE A 189 6.24 -26.08 -25.09
N VAL A 190 5.44 -25.03 -25.26
CA VAL A 190 4.30 -25.05 -26.21
C VAL A 190 4.76 -24.81 -27.65
N GLY A 191 5.92 -24.13 -27.83
CA GLY A 191 6.35 -23.65 -29.14
C GLY A 191 5.46 -22.50 -29.64
N ASP A 192 5.59 -22.17 -30.92
CA ASP A 192 4.69 -21.22 -31.59
C ASP A 192 4.13 -21.91 -32.85
N PRO A 193 3.02 -22.67 -32.73
CA PRO A 193 2.43 -23.38 -33.88
C PRO A 193 2.02 -22.43 -35.01
N ALA A 194 1.63 -21.19 -34.67
CA ALA A 194 1.23 -20.17 -35.64
C ALA A 194 2.41 -19.68 -36.49
N ARG A 195 3.64 -19.80 -35.99
CA ARG A 195 4.90 -19.48 -36.71
C ARG A 195 5.64 -20.69 -37.20
N GLY A 196 5.09 -21.91 -37.03
CA GLY A 196 5.73 -23.16 -37.46
C GLY A 196 7.00 -23.52 -36.68
N ILE A 197 7.23 -22.92 -35.49
CA ILE A 197 8.43 -23.15 -34.65
C ILE A 197 8.26 -24.47 -33.91
N ARG A 198 9.17 -25.44 -34.16
CA ARG A 198 9.19 -26.71 -33.42
C ARG A 198 9.64 -26.54 -31.98
N LEU A 199 9.20 -27.43 -31.11
CA LEU A 199 9.55 -27.44 -29.67
C LEU A 199 11.06 -27.35 -29.40
N SER A 200 11.87 -28.13 -30.14
CA SER A 200 13.33 -28.15 -29.98
C SER A 200 14.02 -26.82 -30.36
N GLU A 201 13.50 -26.14 -31.37
CA GLU A 201 14.00 -24.84 -31.82
C GLU A 201 13.58 -23.72 -30.82
N ALA A 202 12.33 -23.77 -30.38
CA ALA A 202 11.80 -22.85 -29.33
C ALA A 202 12.64 -22.96 -28.04
N TRP A 203 12.93 -24.19 -27.59
CA TRP A 203 13.79 -24.45 -26.43
C TRP A 203 15.22 -23.93 -26.61
N ASN A 204 15.86 -24.26 -27.71
CA ASN A 204 17.24 -23.83 -27.97
C ASN A 204 17.40 -22.30 -28.04
N THR A 205 16.39 -21.61 -28.56
CA THR A 205 16.36 -20.15 -28.66
C THR A 205 16.15 -19.52 -27.30
N ARG A 206 15.29 -20.10 -26.43
CA ARG A 206 14.88 -19.53 -25.15
C ARG A 206 15.75 -19.94 -23.97
N ARG A 207 16.49 -21.06 -24.02
CA ARG A 207 17.30 -21.58 -22.89
C ARG A 207 18.28 -20.56 -22.34
N ARG A 208 18.92 -19.75 -23.19
CA ARG A 208 19.82 -18.69 -22.75
C ARG A 208 19.09 -17.60 -21.99
N ARG A 209 17.91 -17.21 -22.47
CA ARG A 209 17.04 -16.23 -21.82
C ARG A 209 16.54 -16.75 -20.47
N LEU A 210 16.10 -18.02 -20.42
CA LEU A 210 15.67 -18.66 -19.18
C LEU A 210 16.81 -18.72 -18.16
N ALA A 211 18.01 -19.16 -18.55
CA ALA A 211 19.17 -19.19 -17.69
C ALA A 211 19.52 -17.78 -17.18
N TRP A 212 19.40 -16.78 -18.02
CA TRP A 212 19.65 -15.39 -17.64
C TRP A 212 18.60 -14.87 -16.65
N ILE A 213 17.29 -15.17 -16.85
CA ILE A 213 16.23 -14.79 -15.89
C ILE A 213 16.44 -15.48 -14.54
N VAL A 214 16.82 -16.77 -14.54
CA VAL A 214 17.16 -17.50 -13.30
C VAL A 214 18.34 -16.84 -12.60
N GLY A 215 19.43 -16.57 -13.32
CA GLY A 215 20.60 -15.88 -12.75
C GLY A 215 20.23 -14.52 -12.14
N LEU A 216 19.45 -13.72 -12.87
CA LEU A 216 18.96 -12.43 -12.39
C LEU A 216 18.07 -12.60 -11.15
N GLY A 217 17.17 -13.60 -11.14
CA GLY A 217 16.30 -13.91 -10.01
C GLY A 217 17.11 -14.31 -8.77
N VAL A 218 18.10 -15.19 -8.94
CA VAL A 218 18.97 -15.62 -7.84
C VAL A 218 19.77 -14.43 -7.27
N VAL A 219 20.40 -13.63 -8.14
CA VAL A 219 21.15 -12.44 -7.68
C VAL A 219 20.24 -11.43 -7.01
N SER A 220 19.01 -11.25 -7.52
CA SER A 220 17.99 -10.38 -6.90
C SER A 220 17.55 -10.90 -5.53
N ALA A 221 17.35 -12.21 -5.38
CA ALA A 221 17.02 -12.81 -4.10
C ALA A 221 18.17 -12.68 -3.09
N LEU A 222 19.42 -12.92 -3.52
CA LEU A 222 20.60 -12.71 -2.67
C LEU A 222 20.77 -11.23 -2.26
N ALA A 223 20.45 -10.31 -3.16
CA ALA A 223 20.49 -8.87 -2.89
C ALA A 223 19.50 -8.41 -1.80
N VAL A 224 18.39 -9.13 -1.58
CA VAL A 224 17.49 -8.91 -0.43
C VAL A 224 18.25 -9.04 0.89
N GLY A 225 19.28 -9.91 0.95
CA GLY A 225 20.14 -10.06 2.12
C GLY A 225 21.02 -8.84 2.46
N LEU A 226 21.10 -7.83 1.58
CA LEU A 226 21.69 -6.52 1.88
C LEU A 226 20.75 -5.67 2.76
N ASN A 227 20.25 -6.28 3.80
CA ASN A 227 19.35 -5.73 4.81
C ASN A 227 19.97 -5.99 6.18
N PRO A 228 19.78 -5.17 7.22
CA PRO A 228 20.30 -5.37 8.57
C PRO A 228 20.00 -6.74 9.20
N PHE A 229 18.95 -7.41 8.70
CA PHE A 229 18.56 -8.76 9.14
C PHE A 229 19.07 -9.88 8.21
N GLY A 230 19.84 -9.53 7.17
CA GLY A 230 20.44 -10.50 6.26
C GLY A 230 19.42 -11.30 5.45
N LEU A 231 19.79 -12.53 5.08
CA LEU A 231 18.95 -13.42 4.25
C LEU A 231 17.67 -13.90 4.95
N SER A 232 17.52 -13.74 6.28
CA SER A 232 16.28 -14.04 6.98
C SER A 232 15.09 -13.24 6.43
N MET A 233 15.35 -12.06 5.83
CA MET A 233 14.36 -11.26 5.15
C MET A 233 13.60 -11.99 4.02
N LEU A 234 14.23 -12.96 3.36
CA LEU A 234 13.53 -13.78 2.36
C LEU A 234 12.35 -14.57 2.95
N ALA A 235 12.40 -14.91 4.22
CA ALA A 235 11.32 -15.58 4.93
C ALA A 235 10.25 -14.62 5.48
N TYR A 236 10.54 -13.32 5.55
CA TYR A 236 9.64 -12.32 6.13
C TYR A 236 8.22 -12.29 5.51
N PRO A 237 8.06 -12.29 4.16
CA PRO A 237 6.73 -12.32 3.57
C PRO A 237 5.93 -13.57 3.95
N TRP A 238 6.61 -14.73 4.07
CA TRP A 238 5.97 -15.96 4.50
C TRP A 238 5.58 -15.92 5.97
N LYS A 239 6.48 -15.46 6.85
CA LYS A 239 6.20 -15.26 8.27
C LYS A 239 4.96 -14.37 8.45
N THR A 240 4.89 -13.25 7.71
CA THR A 240 3.77 -12.32 7.79
C THR A 240 2.45 -12.97 7.34
N VAL A 241 2.43 -13.64 6.18
CA VAL A 241 1.20 -14.31 5.69
C VAL A 241 0.74 -15.44 6.63
N SER A 242 1.64 -16.06 7.38
CA SER A 242 1.30 -17.15 8.30
C SER A 242 0.68 -16.71 9.63
N ILE A 243 0.63 -15.39 9.91
CA ILE A 243 -0.05 -14.86 11.09
C ILE A 243 -1.58 -14.99 10.89
N GLY A 244 -2.20 -15.99 11.51
CA GLY A 244 -3.62 -16.32 11.31
C GLY A 244 -4.57 -15.17 11.63
N THR A 245 -4.30 -14.40 12.70
CA THR A 245 -5.10 -13.24 13.13
C THR A 245 -5.19 -12.13 12.08
N LEU A 246 -4.20 -12.00 11.17
CA LEU A 246 -4.26 -11.02 10.07
C LEU A 246 -5.48 -11.26 9.17
N HIS A 247 -5.75 -12.52 8.81
CA HIS A 247 -6.81 -12.87 7.88
C HIS A 247 -8.22 -12.72 8.47
N THR A 248 -8.34 -12.78 9.79
CA THR A 248 -9.64 -12.70 10.48
C THR A 248 -9.96 -11.29 10.97
N SER A 249 -8.96 -10.52 11.36
CA SER A 249 -9.16 -9.25 12.10
C SER A 249 -8.76 -8.01 11.30
N ILE A 250 -7.92 -8.13 10.25
CA ILE A 250 -7.45 -6.97 9.49
C ILE A 250 -8.05 -6.98 8.09
N GLN A 251 -8.87 -5.96 7.81
CA GLN A 251 -9.67 -5.86 6.59
C GLN A 251 -8.81 -5.91 5.29
N GLU A 252 -7.63 -5.33 5.27
CA GLU A 252 -6.77 -5.33 4.07
C GLU A 252 -6.21 -6.71 3.70
N TRP A 253 -6.18 -7.66 4.65
CA TRP A 253 -5.77 -9.06 4.42
C TRP A 253 -6.92 -9.97 4.02
N GLN A 254 -8.15 -9.48 4.08
CA GLN A 254 -9.35 -10.21 3.65
C GLN A 254 -9.55 -10.03 2.14
N SER A 255 -10.38 -10.90 1.57
CA SER A 255 -10.84 -10.75 0.17
C SER A 255 -11.55 -9.42 -0.03
N PRO A 256 -11.42 -8.80 -1.21
CA PRO A 256 -12.07 -7.51 -1.49
C PRO A 256 -13.58 -7.57 -1.31
N ASP A 257 -14.15 -6.60 -0.62
CA ASP A 257 -15.60 -6.41 -0.55
C ASP A 257 -16.09 -5.67 -1.81
N PHE A 258 -16.70 -6.41 -2.73
CA PHE A 258 -17.22 -5.87 -3.98
C PHE A 258 -18.47 -4.98 -3.81
N HIS A 259 -19.05 -4.88 -2.63
CA HIS A 259 -20.11 -3.90 -2.31
C HIS A 259 -19.53 -2.53 -1.99
N SER A 260 -18.25 -2.45 -1.61
CA SER A 260 -17.57 -1.19 -1.35
C SER A 260 -17.32 -0.40 -2.63
N ALA A 261 -17.71 0.87 -2.66
CA ALA A 261 -17.44 1.77 -3.78
C ALA A 261 -15.93 1.92 -4.09
N ALA A 262 -15.07 1.80 -3.08
CA ALA A 262 -13.62 1.89 -3.23
C ALA A 262 -13.04 0.72 -4.04
N VAL A 263 -13.72 -0.43 -4.09
CA VAL A 263 -13.30 -1.65 -4.80
C VAL A 263 -13.88 -1.70 -6.23
N GLN A 264 -14.89 -0.89 -6.56
CA GLN A 264 -15.53 -0.91 -7.88
C GLN A 264 -14.55 -0.69 -9.05
N PRO A 265 -13.53 0.20 -8.98
CA PRO A 265 -12.55 0.32 -10.05
C PRO A 265 -11.76 -0.99 -10.32
N PHE A 266 -11.49 -1.79 -9.28
CA PHE A 266 -10.88 -3.11 -9.42
C PHE A 266 -11.78 -4.06 -10.21
N LEU A 267 -13.08 -4.10 -9.89
CA LEU A 267 -14.06 -4.91 -10.62
C LEU A 267 -14.14 -4.49 -12.09
N VAL A 268 -14.19 -3.18 -12.37
CA VAL A 268 -14.19 -2.64 -13.74
C VAL A 268 -12.93 -3.03 -14.49
N MET A 269 -11.76 -2.96 -13.84
CA MET A 269 -10.49 -3.33 -14.48
C MET A 269 -10.42 -4.83 -14.77
N LEU A 270 -10.91 -5.68 -13.86
CA LEU A 270 -10.96 -7.14 -14.03
C LEU A 270 -11.89 -7.54 -15.17
N ILE A 271 -13.12 -7.02 -15.19
CA ILE A 271 -14.09 -7.26 -16.28
C ILE A 271 -13.56 -6.69 -17.59
N GLY A 272 -12.96 -5.50 -17.56
CA GLY A 272 -12.33 -4.87 -18.70
C GLY A 272 -11.20 -5.70 -19.31
N LEU A 273 -10.36 -6.36 -18.46
CA LEU A 273 -9.35 -7.30 -18.93
C LEU A 273 -9.99 -8.47 -19.68
N LEU A 274 -10.98 -9.14 -19.06
CA LEU A 274 -11.65 -10.30 -19.68
C LEU A 274 -12.32 -9.92 -21.00
N ALA A 275 -13.06 -8.82 -21.03
CA ALA A 275 -13.74 -8.33 -22.21
C ALA A 275 -12.75 -7.93 -23.32
N SER A 276 -11.63 -7.27 -22.95
CA SER A 276 -10.62 -6.86 -23.93
C SER A 276 -9.89 -8.05 -24.55
N VAL A 277 -9.57 -9.08 -23.77
CA VAL A 277 -8.97 -10.33 -24.25
C VAL A 277 -9.94 -11.07 -25.18
N ALA A 278 -11.21 -11.21 -24.80
CA ALA A 278 -12.23 -11.85 -25.62
C ALA A 278 -12.49 -11.10 -26.94
N GLY A 279 -12.40 -9.76 -26.94
CA GLY A 279 -12.56 -8.92 -28.14
C GLY A 279 -11.28 -8.77 -28.98
N SER A 280 -10.12 -9.15 -28.47
CA SER A 280 -8.82 -8.96 -29.11
C SER A 280 -8.60 -9.93 -30.28
N ARG A 281 -7.91 -9.46 -31.33
CA ARG A 281 -7.37 -10.32 -32.39
C ARG A 281 -5.98 -10.87 -32.05
N ARG A 282 -5.34 -10.34 -31.02
CA ARG A 282 -4.01 -10.78 -30.60
C ARG A 282 -4.17 -11.85 -29.50
N PRO A 283 -3.51 -13.00 -29.63
CA PRO A 283 -3.49 -13.99 -28.55
C PRO A 283 -2.73 -13.42 -27.35
N MET A 284 -3.09 -13.86 -26.15
CA MET A 284 -2.26 -13.63 -24.97
C MET A 284 -0.96 -14.43 -25.09
N THR A 285 0.15 -13.82 -24.70
CA THR A 285 1.41 -14.54 -24.47
C THR A 285 1.32 -15.34 -23.17
N ALA A 286 2.10 -16.41 -23.03
CA ALA A 286 2.10 -17.17 -21.78
C ALA A 286 2.55 -16.33 -20.58
N VAL A 287 3.45 -15.36 -20.78
CA VAL A 287 3.86 -14.41 -19.75
C VAL A 287 2.66 -13.55 -19.30
N GLU A 288 1.85 -13.04 -20.23
CA GLU A 288 0.63 -12.29 -19.89
C GLU A 288 -0.38 -13.16 -19.13
N VAL A 289 -0.57 -14.42 -19.54
CA VAL A 289 -1.48 -15.35 -18.86
C VAL A 289 -1.01 -15.61 -17.43
N VAL A 290 0.25 -15.99 -17.24
CA VAL A 290 0.80 -16.33 -15.91
C VAL A 290 0.77 -15.12 -14.99
N ARG A 291 1.20 -13.95 -15.46
CA ARG A 291 1.16 -12.71 -14.65
C ARG A 291 -0.29 -12.33 -14.31
N SER A 292 -1.19 -12.38 -15.30
CA SER A 292 -2.60 -12.02 -15.05
C SER A 292 -3.24 -12.98 -14.05
N ALA A 293 -3.01 -14.29 -14.18
CA ALA A 293 -3.52 -15.26 -13.22
C ALA A 293 -2.95 -15.04 -11.82
N ALA A 294 -1.61 -14.92 -11.69
CA ALA A 294 -0.95 -14.75 -10.39
C ALA A 294 -1.43 -13.49 -9.66
N PHE A 295 -1.42 -12.34 -10.31
CA PHE A 295 -1.79 -11.08 -9.66
C PHE A 295 -3.31 -10.94 -9.46
N THR A 296 -4.15 -11.58 -10.28
CA THR A 296 -5.59 -11.66 -10.03
C THR A 296 -5.86 -12.51 -8.78
N VAL A 297 -5.23 -13.69 -8.66
CA VAL A 297 -5.39 -14.55 -7.48
C VAL A 297 -4.92 -13.82 -6.22
N LEU A 298 -3.75 -13.17 -6.27
CA LEU A 298 -3.25 -12.40 -5.12
C LEU A 298 -4.22 -11.29 -4.70
N ALA A 299 -4.80 -10.55 -5.67
CA ALA A 299 -5.74 -9.47 -5.39
C ALA A 299 -7.09 -9.97 -4.87
N LEU A 300 -7.55 -11.15 -5.30
CA LEU A 300 -8.79 -11.76 -4.82
C LEU A 300 -8.62 -12.36 -3.41
N LEU A 301 -7.44 -12.87 -3.09
CA LEU A 301 -7.15 -13.42 -1.77
C LEU A 301 -6.96 -12.35 -0.69
N ALA A 302 -6.36 -11.20 -1.06
CA ALA A 302 -6.12 -10.11 -0.11
C ALA A 302 -6.22 -8.76 -0.81
N ALA A 303 -7.11 -7.92 -0.34
CA ALA A 303 -7.42 -6.61 -0.92
C ALA A 303 -6.17 -5.72 -1.07
N ARG A 304 -5.19 -5.83 -0.18
CA ARG A 304 -3.90 -5.11 -0.25
C ARG A 304 -3.12 -5.33 -1.55
N ASN A 305 -3.37 -6.42 -2.28
CA ASN A 305 -2.69 -6.72 -3.54
C ASN A 305 -3.36 -6.07 -4.77
N ILE A 306 -4.51 -5.40 -4.61
CA ILE A 306 -5.22 -4.70 -5.69
C ILE A 306 -4.31 -3.66 -6.37
N ALA A 307 -3.48 -2.95 -5.60
CA ALA A 307 -2.56 -1.95 -6.15
C ALA A 307 -1.50 -2.58 -7.07
N SER A 308 -0.95 -3.74 -6.68
CA SER A 308 0.02 -4.48 -7.52
C SER A 308 -0.66 -5.06 -8.75
N PHE A 309 -1.88 -5.60 -8.62
CA PHE A 309 -2.71 -6.03 -9.74
C PHE A 309 -2.89 -4.89 -10.74
N ALA A 310 -3.27 -3.69 -10.28
CA ALA A 310 -3.53 -2.55 -11.15
C ALA A 310 -2.32 -2.22 -12.05
N LEU A 311 -1.11 -2.22 -11.48
CA LEU A 311 0.11 -1.95 -12.22
C LEU A 311 0.48 -3.06 -13.20
N VAL A 312 0.41 -4.32 -12.76
CA VAL A 312 0.88 -5.47 -13.56
C VAL A 312 -0.07 -5.80 -14.71
N ILE A 313 -1.37 -5.57 -14.51
CA ILE A 313 -2.40 -5.89 -15.53
C ILE A 313 -2.56 -4.77 -16.56
N ALA A 314 -2.27 -3.53 -16.22
CA ALA A 314 -2.49 -2.39 -17.11
C ALA A 314 -1.84 -2.53 -18.50
N PRO A 315 -0.59 -3.02 -18.68
CA PRO A 315 0.00 -3.23 -19.99
C PRO A 315 -0.77 -4.26 -20.82
N THR A 316 -1.16 -5.40 -20.24
CA THR A 316 -1.95 -6.45 -20.89
C THR A 316 -3.33 -5.90 -21.30
N LEU A 317 -4.00 -5.20 -20.39
CA LEU A 317 -5.28 -4.54 -20.68
C LEU A 317 -5.15 -3.54 -21.83
N ALA A 318 -4.14 -2.67 -21.82
CA ALA A 318 -3.92 -1.67 -22.87
C ALA A 318 -3.70 -2.33 -24.24
N ARG A 319 -2.87 -3.37 -24.30
CA ARG A 319 -2.54 -4.10 -25.52
C ARG A 319 -3.79 -4.75 -26.14
N HIS A 320 -4.56 -5.47 -25.33
CA HIS A 320 -5.75 -6.19 -25.82
C HIS A 320 -6.90 -5.24 -26.10
N LEU A 321 -7.10 -4.21 -25.28
CA LEU A 321 -8.11 -3.18 -25.52
C LEU A 321 -7.81 -2.38 -26.79
N ALA A 322 -6.54 -2.04 -27.07
CA ALA A 322 -6.15 -1.40 -28.33
C ALA A 322 -6.53 -2.28 -29.54
N SER A 323 -6.24 -3.58 -29.47
CA SER A 323 -6.60 -4.53 -30.53
C SER A 323 -8.12 -4.68 -30.71
N ALA A 324 -8.88 -4.71 -29.61
CA ALA A 324 -10.34 -4.79 -29.65
C ALA A 324 -10.96 -3.51 -30.23
N VAL A 325 -10.48 -2.33 -29.81
CA VAL A 325 -10.98 -1.02 -30.28
C VAL A 325 -10.67 -0.80 -31.76
N ASP A 326 -9.51 -1.24 -32.27
CA ASP A 326 -9.18 -1.14 -33.71
C ASP A 326 -10.18 -1.91 -34.58
N ARG A 327 -10.76 -3.00 -34.04
CA ARG A 327 -11.86 -3.73 -34.70
C ARG A 327 -13.11 -2.86 -34.85
N TRP A 328 -13.43 -2.02 -33.86
CA TRP A 328 -14.62 -1.16 -33.83
C TRP A 328 -14.42 0.17 -34.54
N ARG A 329 -13.17 0.68 -34.66
CA ARG A 329 -12.84 1.94 -35.36
C ARG A 329 -13.19 1.91 -36.83
N LEU A 330 -13.22 0.75 -37.46
CA LEU A 330 -13.69 0.57 -38.86
C LEU A 330 -15.17 0.98 -39.02
N LEU A 331 -15.92 1.10 -37.95
CA LEU A 331 -17.35 1.43 -37.93
C LEU A 331 -17.62 2.90 -37.61
N TRP A 332 -16.60 3.72 -37.25
CA TRP A 332 -16.78 5.11 -36.81
C TRP A 332 -16.25 6.10 -37.85
N PRO A 333 -17.00 7.18 -38.17
CA PRO A 333 -16.53 8.20 -39.11
C PRO A 333 -15.30 8.92 -38.56
N GLN A 334 -14.26 9.06 -39.39
CA GLN A 334 -13.06 9.81 -39.03
C GLN A 334 -13.38 11.30 -39.03
N SER A 335 -13.30 11.96 -37.90
CA SER A 335 -13.39 13.42 -37.81
C SER A 335 -12.10 14.07 -38.36
N ARG A 336 -12.27 15.15 -39.13
CA ARG A 336 -11.13 15.95 -39.61
C ARG A 336 -10.46 16.64 -38.42
N PRO A 337 -9.13 16.54 -38.27
CA PRO A 337 -8.45 17.25 -37.20
C PRO A 337 -8.55 18.76 -37.41
N LEU A 338 -8.82 19.51 -36.34
CA LEU A 338 -8.76 20.97 -36.36
C LEU A 338 -7.33 21.47 -36.64
N ALA A 339 -7.20 22.64 -37.27
CA ALA A 339 -5.90 23.23 -37.57
C ALA A 339 -5.04 23.39 -36.30
N GLU A 340 -3.78 22.98 -36.36
CA GLU A 340 -2.85 23.09 -35.23
C GLU A 340 -2.65 24.50 -34.72
N SER A 341 -2.73 25.49 -35.61
CA SER A 341 -2.63 26.94 -35.28
C SER A 341 -3.72 27.36 -34.28
N LEU A 342 -4.92 26.79 -34.40
CA LEU A 342 -6.03 27.10 -33.52
C LEU A 342 -5.97 26.29 -32.22
N THR A 343 -5.58 25.01 -32.30
CA THR A 343 -5.62 24.11 -31.16
C THR A 343 -4.45 24.31 -30.20
N ARG A 344 -3.27 24.76 -30.66
CA ARG A 344 -2.10 24.96 -29.79
C ARG A 344 -2.30 26.01 -28.68
N PRO A 345 -2.82 27.26 -28.96
CA PRO A 345 -3.09 28.23 -27.91
C PRO A 345 -4.22 27.73 -26.95
N ILE A 346 -5.31 27.18 -27.48
CA ILE A 346 -6.41 26.65 -26.68
C ILE A 346 -5.90 25.57 -25.71
N ASN A 347 -5.10 24.64 -26.21
CA ASN A 347 -4.49 23.57 -25.39
C ASN A 347 -3.57 24.14 -24.29
N LEU A 348 -2.85 25.23 -24.57
CA LEU A 348 -2.02 25.87 -23.56
C LEU A 348 -2.87 26.54 -22.47
N ILE A 349 -3.90 27.28 -22.87
CA ILE A 349 -4.85 27.92 -21.93
C ILE A 349 -5.51 26.85 -21.04
N LEU A 350 -6.00 25.77 -21.65
CA LEU A 350 -6.60 24.65 -20.92
C LEU A 350 -5.61 24.02 -19.92
N ALA A 351 -4.37 23.77 -20.35
CA ALA A 351 -3.34 23.22 -19.48
C ALA A 351 -3.05 24.14 -18.29
N LEU A 352 -2.90 25.46 -18.53
CA LEU A 352 -2.67 26.44 -17.47
C LEU A 352 -3.85 26.56 -16.51
N ALA A 353 -5.09 26.61 -17.03
CA ALA A 353 -6.29 26.69 -16.22
C ALA A 353 -6.46 25.46 -15.32
N LEU A 354 -6.26 24.25 -15.88
CA LEU A 354 -6.37 23.00 -15.10
C LEU A 354 -5.21 22.86 -14.11
N THR A 355 -4.01 23.37 -14.42
CA THR A 355 -2.90 23.40 -13.46
C THR A 355 -3.20 24.33 -12.30
N ALA A 356 -3.73 25.53 -12.58
CA ALA A 356 -4.14 26.47 -11.53
C ALA A 356 -5.26 25.86 -10.66
N ALA A 357 -6.25 25.20 -11.28
CA ALA A 357 -7.29 24.49 -10.55
C ALA A 357 -6.73 23.35 -9.67
N ALA A 358 -5.79 22.55 -10.19
CA ALA A 358 -5.12 21.50 -9.43
C ALA A 358 -4.28 22.08 -8.28
N GLY A 359 -3.62 23.22 -8.47
CA GLY A 359 -2.91 23.95 -7.41
C GLY A 359 -3.86 24.46 -6.33
N GLY A 360 -5.01 25.03 -6.71
CA GLY A 360 -6.05 25.43 -5.77
C GLY A 360 -6.63 24.24 -5.00
N TRP A 361 -6.91 23.12 -5.69
CA TRP A 361 -7.31 21.88 -5.07
C TRP A 361 -6.27 21.36 -4.06
N ALA A 362 -5.00 21.33 -4.45
CA ALA A 362 -3.91 20.92 -3.57
C ALA A 362 -3.84 21.79 -2.30
N SER A 363 -3.95 23.11 -2.44
CA SER A 363 -3.97 24.02 -1.29
C SER A 363 -5.12 23.76 -0.35
N LEU A 364 -6.30 23.43 -0.88
CA LEU A 364 -7.48 23.07 -0.07
C LEU A 364 -7.29 21.73 0.65
N GLN A 365 -6.72 20.71 -0.02
CA GLN A 365 -6.56 19.37 0.55
C GLN A 365 -5.41 19.27 1.56
N LEU A 366 -4.35 20.06 1.37
CA LEU A 366 -3.15 20.04 2.23
C LEU A 366 -3.19 21.12 3.31
N GLY A 367 -4.18 22.00 3.29
CA GLY A 367 -4.38 23.00 4.33
C GLY A 367 -4.71 22.36 5.69
N ALA A 368 -4.27 22.99 6.79
CA ALA A 368 -4.51 22.50 8.15
C ALA A 368 -5.97 22.10 8.39
N PRO A 369 -7.01 22.87 7.97
CA PRO A 369 -8.38 22.49 8.23
C PRO A 369 -8.82 21.17 7.56
N ALA A 370 -8.23 20.78 6.43
CA ALA A 370 -8.55 19.52 5.77
C ALA A 370 -7.85 18.35 6.44
N LEU A 371 -6.58 18.53 6.81
CA LEU A 371 -5.78 17.54 7.55
C LEU A 371 -6.39 17.29 8.93
N ASP A 372 -6.74 18.34 9.65
CA ASP A 372 -7.37 18.24 10.98
C ASP A 372 -8.70 17.49 10.89
N ARG A 373 -9.60 17.89 9.99
CA ARG A 373 -10.87 17.15 9.79
C ARG A 373 -10.67 15.68 9.41
N HIS A 374 -9.62 15.37 8.66
CA HIS A 374 -9.32 13.99 8.29
C HIS A 374 -8.89 13.17 9.50
N ILE A 375 -8.05 13.73 10.36
CA ILE A 375 -7.57 13.09 11.59
C ILE A 375 -8.71 12.97 12.60
N ASP A 376 -9.48 14.04 12.82
CA ASP A 376 -10.58 14.08 13.79
C ASP A 376 -11.70 13.08 13.50
N ARG A 377 -11.79 12.57 12.26
CA ARG A 377 -12.75 11.49 11.91
C ARG A 377 -12.29 10.11 12.38
N GLN A 378 -11.02 9.93 12.70
CA GLN A 378 -10.43 8.64 13.00
C GLN A 378 -9.83 8.58 14.41
N ILE A 379 -9.37 9.71 14.92
CA ILE A 379 -8.61 9.81 16.16
C ILE A 379 -9.31 10.78 17.14
N PRO A 380 -9.64 10.35 18.34
CA PRO A 380 -10.26 11.18 19.39
C PRO A 380 -9.19 12.08 20.04
N ARG A 381 -8.69 13.10 19.33
CA ARG A 381 -7.57 13.95 19.78
C ARG A 381 -7.82 14.58 21.16
N GLN A 382 -9.05 14.98 21.46
CA GLN A 382 -9.39 15.58 22.77
C GLN A 382 -9.20 14.60 23.92
N ALA A 383 -9.55 13.31 23.73
CA ALA A 383 -9.29 12.28 24.73
C ALA A 383 -7.78 12.11 25.01
N PHE A 384 -6.98 12.14 23.94
CA PHE A 384 -5.51 12.06 24.03
C PHE A 384 -4.91 13.31 24.72
N GLU A 385 -5.45 14.49 24.48
CA GLU A 385 -5.05 15.71 25.17
C GLU A 385 -5.35 15.64 26.67
N GLN A 386 -6.50 15.07 27.05
CA GLN A 386 -6.82 14.86 28.47
C GLN A 386 -5.88 13.86 29.14
N LEU A 387 -5.53 12.76 28.48
CA LEU A 387 -4.53 11.82 28.97
C LEU A 387 -3.17 12.49 29.14
N ALA A 388 -2.73 13.24 28.13
CA ALA A 388 -1.46 13.96 28.15
C ALA A 388 -1.38 15.05 29.26
N MET A 389 -2.49 15.73 29.55
CA MET A 389 -2.53 16.77 30.59
C MET A 389 -2.62 16.21 32.02
N ARG A 390 -3.36 15.11 32.18
CA ARG A 390 -3.66 14.58 33.53
C ARG A 390 -2.65 13.54 34.00
N HIS A 391 -1.90 12.93 33.08
CA HIS A 391 -0.94 11.84 33.33
C HIS A 391 -1.45 10.83 34.38
N PRO A 392 -2.63 10.23 34.21
CA PRO A 392 -3.15 9.29 35.19
C PRO A 392 -2.19 8.10 35.33
N SER A 393 -2.04 7.59 36.55
CA SER A 393 -1.23 6.40 36.84
C SER A 393 -1.75 5.16 36.12
N GLY A 394 -0.91 4.13 36.01
CA GLY A 394 -1.24 2.81 35.49
C GLY A 394 -1.23 2.70 33.98
N ASN A 395 -1.30 1.47 33.51
CA ASN A 395 -1.26 1.19 32.08
C ASN A 395 -2.56 1.55 31.37
N LEU A 396 -2.44 1.84 30.08
CA LEU A 396 -3.55 2.20 29.20
C LEU A 396 -3.92 1.03 28.28
N PHE A 397 -5.15 0.52 28.39
CA PHE A 397 -5.78 -0.31 27.35
C PHE A 397 -6.51 0.60 26.35
N HIS A 398 -6.31 0.40 25.06
CA HIS A 398 -6.87 1.29 24.05
C HIS A 398 -7.31 0.52 22.80
N SER A 399 -8.13 1.15 21.95
CA SER A 399 -8.46 0.61 20.64
C SER A 399 -7.21 0.29 19.82
N TYR A 400 -7.22 -0.87 19.15
CA TYR A 400 -6.16 -1.28 18.23
C TYR A 400 -5.83 -0.20 17.20
N ASN A 401 -6.87 0.42 16.63
CA ASN A 401 -6.73 1.46 15.62
C ASN A 401 -6.05 2.73 16.11
N TRP A 402 -6.01 2.96 17.42
CA TRP A 402 -5.38 4.14 18.00
C TRP A 402 -4.00 3.88 18.58
N GLY A 403 -3.54 2.62 18.59
CA GLY A 403 -2.24 2.26 19.16
C GLY A 403 -1.07 3.04 18.54
N GLY A 404 -1.07 3.23 17.24
CA GLY A 404 -0.09 4.08 16.57
C GLY A 404 -0.12 5.52 17.07
N TYR A 405 -1.31 6.10 17.30
CA TYR A 405 -1.43 7.47 17.81
C TYR A 405 -1.08 7.58 19.31
N VAL A 406 -1.34 6.52 20.12
CA VAL A 406 -0.82 6.40 21.49
C VAL A 406 0.69 6.56 21.47
N LEU A 407 1.38 5.81 20.62
CA LEU A 407 2.84 5.89 20.48
C LEU A 407 3.30 7.26 20.01
N TRP A 408 2.59 7.87 19.10
CA TRP A 408 2.93 9.18 18.56
C TRP A 408 2.79 10.29 19.61
N ARG A 409 1.67 10.28 20.36
CA ARG A 409 1.28 11.41 21.22
C ARG A 409 1.70 11.25 22.67
N LEU A 410 1.70 10.00 23.18
CA LEU A 410 1.83 9.73 24.61
C LEU A 410 3.12 8.96 24.99
N TYR A 411 3.85 8.40 24.04
CA TYR A 411 5.12 7.75 24.36
C TYR A 411 6.17 8.79 24.77
N PRO A 412 7.04 8.53 25.80
CA PRO A 412 7.22 7.25 26.51
C PRO A 412 6.28 7.01 27.69
N ASP A 413 5.45 7.98 28.10
CA ASP A 413 4.63 7.88 29.31
C ASP A 413 3.60 6.74 29.23
N TYR A 414 3.05 6.50 28.03
CA TYR A 414 2.17 5.38 27.73
C TYR A 414 2.67 4.61 26.50
N PRO A 415 3.42 3.51 26.70
CA PRO A 415 3.66 2.53 25.63
C PRO A 415 2.33 1.90 25.19
N SER A 416 2.25 1.38 23.96
CA SER A 416 1.00 0.77 23.47
C SER A 416 0.72 -0.58 24.13
N PHE A 417 -0.57 -0.94 24.25
CA PHE A 417 -1.00 -2.31 24.52
C PHE A 417 -0.83 -3.17 23.27
N VAL A 418 -1.46 -2.75 22.18
CA VAL A 418 -1.31 -3.30 20.82
C VAL A 418 -1.39 -2.17 19.80
N ASP A 419 -0.76 -2.35 18.63
CA ASP A 419 -0.81 -1.37 17.55
C ASP A 419 -0.66 -2.06 16.19
N GLY A 420 -0.56 -1.29 15.11
CA GLY A 420 -0.47 -1.79 13.74
C GLY A 420 0.75 -2.68 13.42
N ARG A 421 1.72 -2.83 14.32
CA ARG A 421 2.89 -3.69 14.19
C ARG A 421 2.53 -5.16 14.52
N THR A 422 1.59 -5.73 13.79
CA THR A 422 1.08 -7.08 14.04
C THR A 422 2.13 -8.18 14.05
N ASP A 423 3.28 -7.96 13.42
CA ASP A 423 4.42 -8.86 13.39
C ASP A 423 5.25 -8.87 14.69
N VAL A 424 5.03 -7.91 15.58
CA VAL A 424 5.63 -7.86 16.93
C VAL A 424 4.81 -8.70 17.91
N PHE A 425 3.48 -8.61 17.81
CA PHE A 425 2.60 -9.16 18.83
C PHE A 425 2.43 -10.67 18.67
N SER A 426 2.54 -11.42 19.79
CA SER A 426 2.23 -12.84 19.81
C SER A 426 0.72 -13.07 19.58
N ALA A 427 0.35 -14.24 19.07
CA ALA A 427 -1.05 -14.63 18.93
C ALA A 427 -1.78 -14.52 20.28
N GLN A 428 -1.11 -14.89 21.38
CA GLN A 428 -1.68 -14.80 22.73
C GLN A 428 -2.06 -13.37 23.10
N VAL A 429 -1.18 -12.37 22.88
CA VAL A 429 -1.48 -10.95 23.19
C VAL A 429 -2.63 -10.44 22.34
N LEU A 430 -2.68 -10.83 21.05
CA LEU A 430 -3.78 -10.43 20.16
C LEU A 430 -5.11 -11.08 20.57
N ASP A 431 -5.09 -12.34 20.99
CA ASP A 431 -6.28 -13.04 21.48
C ASP A 431 -6.76 -12.43 22.81
N GLU A 432 -5.86 -12.13 23.76
CA GLU A 432 -6.16 -11.45 25.01
C GLU A 432 -6.73 -10.05 24.77
N TYR A 433 -6.18 -9.32 23.79
CA TYR A 433 -6.75 -8.03 23.38
C TYR A 433 -8.19 -8.18 22.88
N GLN A 434 -8.47 -9.16 22.03
CA GLN A 434 -9.82 -9.43 21.52
C GLN A 434 -10.78 -9.88 22.60
N GLU A 435 -10.31 -10.69 23.54
CA GLU A 435 -11.07 -11.12 24.73
C GLU A 435 -11.50 -9.92 25.56
N ALA A 436 -10.57 -9.03 25.89
CA ALA A 436 -10.83 -7.82 26.66
C ALA A 436 -11.76 -6.86 25.89
N TRP A 437 -11.42 -6.51 24.63
CA TRP A 437 -12.20 -5.54 23.85
C TRP A 437 -13.65 -5.99 23.64
N SER A 438 -13.85 -7.31 23.40
CA SER A 438 -15.18 -7.90 23.20
C SER A 438 -15.92 -8.25 24.51
N ALA A 439 -15.34 -7.95 25.68
CA ALA A 439 -15.87 -8.31 27.01
C ALA A 439 -16.23 -9.81 27.12
N ARG A 440 -15.40 -10.71 26.53
CA ARG A 440 -15.58 -12.16 26.67
C ARG A 440 -15.24 -12.62 28.09
N VAL A 441 -15.62 -13.86 28.41
CA VAL A 441 -15.25 -14.48 29.71
C VAL A 441 -13.73 -14.41 29.89
N GLY A 442 -13.26 -13.85 31.01
CA GLY A 442 -11.83 -13.62 31.28
C GLY A 442 -11.35 -12.19 31.03
N TRP A 443 -12.13 -11.31 30.44
CA TRP A 443 -11.74 -9.94 30.13
C TRP A 443 -11.16 -9.19 31.34
N ALA A 444 -11.72 -9.40 32.53
CA ALA A 444 -11.28 -8.73 33.76
C ALA A 444 -9.89 -9.25 34.20
N ASP A 445 -9.64 -10.55 34.00
CA ASP A 445 -8.34 -11.17 34.30
C ASP A 445 -7.25 -10.63 33.36
N VAL A 446 -7.59 -10.39 32.07
CA VAL A 446 -6.69 -9.72 31.12
C VAL A 446 -6.34 -8.33 31.60
N LEU A 447 -7.31 -7.49 31.97
CA LEU A 447 -7.03 -6.14 32.48
C LEU A 447 -6.22 -6.18 33.78
N ALA A 448 -6.47 -7.14 34.66
CA ALA A 448 -5.70 -7.31 35.89
C ALA A 448 -4.26 -7.79 35.60
N LYS A 449 -4.08 -8.77 34.69
CA LYS A 449 -2.77 -9.28 34.27
C LYS A 449 -1.82 -8.16 33.81
N TYR A 450 -2.35 -7.21 33.06
CA TYR A 450 -1.57 -6.12 32.50
C TYR A 450 -1.62 -4.84 33.31
N ASP A 451 -2.14 -4.88 34.52
CA ASP A 451 -2.27 -3.73 35.44
C ASP A 451 -2.92 -2.50 34.77
N ILE A 452 -4.05 -2.75 34.09
CA ILE A 452 -4.77 -1.70 33.37
C ILE A 452 -5.58 -0.87 34.35
N GLU A 453 -5.30 0.42 34.39
CA GLU A 453 -6.05 1.41 35.19
C GLU A 453 -6.85 2.37 34.32
N ASN A 454 -6.49 2.52 33.05
CA ASN A 454 -7.12 3.42 32.11
C ASN A 454 -7.54 2.66 30.85
N VAL A 455 -8.75 2.92 30.36
CA VAL A 455 -9.30 2.29 29.12
C VAL A 455 -9.82 3.37 28.21
N LEU A 456 -9.26 3.48 27.00
CA LEU A 456 -9.67 4.40 25.93
C LEU A 456 -10.12 3.59 24.70
N VAL A 457 -11.42 3.47 24.52
CA VAL A 457 -12.00 2.65 23.42
C VAL A 457 -13.20 3.36 22.79
N GLU A 458 -13.68 2.83 21.66
CA GLU A 458 -14.90 3.31 21.01
C GLU A 458 -16.13 3.13 21.93
N PRO A 459 -17.11 4.05 21.89
CA PRO A 459 -18.33 3.95 22.72
C PRO A 459 -19.13 2.66 22.48
N VAL A 460 -18.99 2.08 21.28
CA VAL A 460 -19.68 0.84 20.86
C VAL A 460 -18.95 -0.43 21.31
N ALA A 461 -17.74 -0.32 21.87
CA ALA A 461 -16.99 -1.48 22.33
C ALA A 461 -17.75 -2.17 23.49
N PRO A 462 -17.97 -3.51 23.43
CA PRO A 462 -18.64 -4.23 24.51
C PRO A 462 -17.99 -4.06 25.88
N LEU A 463 -16.67 -3.86 25.90
CA LEU A 463 -15.89 -3.58 27.11
C LEU A 463 -16.43 -2.36 27.88
N VAL A 464 -16.93 -1.32 27.22
CA VAL A 464 -17.44 -0.10 27.88
C VAL A 464 -18.57 -0.43 28.84
N GLN A 465 -19.52 -1.25 28.40
CA GLN A 465 -20.65 -1.64 29.25
C GLN A 465 -20.19 -2.53 30.43
N ALA A 466 -19.29 -3.48 30.17
CA ALA A 466 -18.76 -4.34 31.23
C ALA A 466 -18.02 -3.53 32.31
N LEU A 467 -17.22 -2.55 31.92
CA LEU A 467 -16.50 -1.68 32.84
C LEU A 467 -17.44 -0.78 33.66
N ARG A 468 -18.47 -0.19 33.04
CA ARG A 468 -19.50 0.61 33.77
C ARG A 468 -20.21 -0.24 34.83
N LEU A 469 -20.59 -1.47 34.49
CA LEU A 469 -21.22 -2.40 35.44
C LEU A 469 -20.26 -2.80 36.56
N SER A 470 -18.95 -2.80 36.32
CA SER A 470 -17.91 -3.10 37.30
C SER A 470 -17.44 -1.88 38.10
N GLY A 471 -18.17 -0.75 38.00
CA GLY A 471 -17.91 0.45 38.80
C GLY A 471 -16.78 1.36 38.32
N TRP A 472 -16.29 1.14 37.05
CA TRP A 472 -15.32 2.09 36.49
C TRP A 472 -15.95 3.45 36.21
N THR A 473 -15.18 4.52 36.44
CA THR A 473 -15.65 5.89 36.31
C THR A 473 -15.29 6.46 34.93
N GLU A 474 -16.28 7.05 34.29
CA GLU A 474 -16.08 7.73 33.02
C GLU A 474 -15.46 9.11 33.25
N SER A 475 -14.31 9.37 32.65
CA SER A 475 -13.58 10.64 32.76
C SER A 475 -13.63 11.50 31.50
N TYR A 476 -14.03 10.88 30.35
CA TYR A 476 -14.24 11.55 29.06
C TYR A 476 -15.18 10.73 28.19
N HIS A 477 -16.00 11.42 27.38
CA HIS A 477 -16.86 10.83 26.39
C HIS A 477 -17.11 11.80 25.24
N ASP A 478 -16.99 11.30 23.99
CA ASP A 478 -17.46 11.95 22.77
C ASP A 478 -18.02 10.90 21.78
N GLU A 479 -18.27 11.29 20.53
CA GLU A 479 -18.81 10.39 19.51
C GLU A 479 -17.83 9.27 19.11
N LEU A 480 -16.52 9.48 19.27
CA LEU A 480 -15.47 8.55 18.87
C LEU A 480 -14.97 7.69 20.01
N ALA A 481 -14.88 8.24 21.24
CA ALA A 481 -14.17 7.59 22.33
C ALA A 481 -14.82 7.78 23.71
N VAL A 482 -14.61 6.77 24.56
CA VAL A 482 -14.86 6.83 26.00
C VAL A 482 -13.55 6.54 26.73
N LEU A 483 -13.20 7.38 27.73
CA LEU A 483 -12.11 7.15 28.64
C LEU A 483 -12.66 6.74 30.01
N LEU A 484 -12.37 5.52 30.42
CA LEU A 484 -12.77 4.95 31.70
C LEU A 484 -11.55 4.75 32.60
N ARG A 485 -11.73 4.94 33.91
CA ARG A 485 -10.69 4.74 34.92
C ARG A 485 -11.15 3.77 35.98
N ARG A 486 -10.21 2.93 36.44
CA ARG A 486 -10.43 2.03 37.57
C ARG A 486 -10.75 2.87 38.83
N PRO A 487 -11.76 2.48 39.63
CA PRO A 487 -11.99 3.12 40.90
C PRO A 487 -10.72 3.01 41.78
N THR A 488 -10.26 4.12 42.33
CA THR A 488 -9.26 4.07 43.37
C THR A 488 -9.91 3.54 44.64
N ASP A 489 -9.29 2.61 45.34
CA ASP A 489 -9.78 2.00 46.62
C ASP A 489 -10.04 3.01 47.75
N ALA A 490 -9.92 4.29 47.49
CA ALA A 490 -10.14 5.37 48.48
C ALA A 490 -11.63 5.71 48.73
N ALA A 491 -12.59 5.01 48.10
CA ALA A 491 -14.03 5.25 48.26
C ALA A 491 -14.76 4.19 49.10
N VAL A 492 -14.04 3.26 49.73
CA VAL A 492 -14.60 2.32 50.70
C VAL A 492 -14.01 2.64 52.06
N SER A 493 -14.42 3.75 52.64
CA SER A 493 -14.35 3.99 54.09
C SER A 493 -15.80 3.95 54.58
N PRO A 494 -16.04 3.23 55.68
CA PRO A 494 -17.33 2.79 56.13
C PRO A 494 -18.26 3.92 56.55
#